data_8fa92e929aca547219071d8a43b06185
#
_entry.id   8fa92e929aca547219071d8a43b06185
#
_cell.length_a   1.000
_cell.length_b   1.000
_cell.length_c   1.000
_cell.angle_alpha   90.00
_cell.angle_beta   90.00
_cell.angle_gamma   90.00
#
_symmetry.space_group_name_H-M   'P 1'
#
loop_
_entity.id
_entity.type
_entity.pdbx_description
1 polymer ?
#
loop_
_entity_poly.entity_id
_entity_poly.type
_entity_poly.pdbx_seq_one_letter_code
_entity_poly.pdbx_strand_id
1 'polypeptide(L)'
;RQMCIRDSSLVNAQGEDVVAGIRNTEPIADLKTTPGLESAGEELERVFLTLEDHYRDMCDIEFTIEQGKLWMLQTRVGKRTATAALRIAIEMVEEDLITREEAVSRIDPVQLDQLLHPQFDSSKKYEALACGLNASPGAAVGEVVFSSDDAVARSAEGHKVILVRWETNPDDLKGMVAAEGILTSHGGKTSHAAV
;
A
#
# COMPACT_ATOMS: atom_id res chain seq x y z
N ARG A 1 9.50 -11.77 8.53
CA ARG A 1 8.65 -10.60 8.86
C ARG A 1 9.20 -9.22 8.47
N GLN A 2 10.35 -9.15 7.84
CA GLN A 2 11.04 -7.87 7.55
C GLN A 2 10.40 -6.98 6.48
N MET A 3 9.38 -7.39 5.78
CA MET A 3 8.94 -6.64 4.58
C MET A 3 7.73 -5.72 4.75
N CYS A 4 7.01 -5.77 5.86
CA CYS A 4 5.83 -4.91 6.07
C CYS A 4 5.98 -3.94 7.25
N ILE A 5 7.12 -3.96 7.93
CA ILE A 5 7.32 -3.21 9.16
C ILE A 5 8.18 -1.98 8.85
N ARG A 6 7.64 -0.81 9.02
CA ARG A 6 8.40 0.43 9.16
C ARG A 6 8.66 0.63 10.64
N ASP A 7 9.74 0.04 11.10
CA ASP A 7 10.20 0.24 12.47
C ASP A 7 11.11 1.45 12.49
N SER A 8 10.57 2.57 12.94
CA SER A 8 11.33 3.80 12.99
C SER A 8 11.16 4.51 14.32
N SER A 9 12.23 5.08 14.82
CA SER A 9 12.29 5.94 15.99
C SER A 9 12.86 7.30 15.66
N LEU A 10 12.52 8.30 16.45
CA LEU A 10 13.04 9.64 16.32
C LEU A 10 13.43 10.16 17.70
N VAL A 11 14.72 10.48 17.86
CA VAL A 11 15.27 10.96 19.12
C VAL A 11 14.97 12.47 19.29
N ASN A 12 14.59 12.86 20.52
CA ASN A 12 14.24 14.26 20.87
C ASN A 12 13.16 14.84 19.95
N ALA A 13 12.07 14.13 19.78
CA ALA A 13 10.96 14.50 18.92
C ALA A 13 9.62 14.21 19.60
N GLN A 14 8.57 14.82 19.07
CA GLN A 14 7.19 14.51 19.42
C GLN A 14 6.61 13.53 18.36
N GLY A 15 5.56 12.79 18.71
CA GLY A 15 4.93 11.84 17.78
C GLY A 15 4.47 12.49 16.46
N GLU A 16 4.09 13.76 16.50
CA GLU A 16 3.71 14.55 15.33
C GLU A 16 4.87 14.71 14.33
N ASP A 17 6.11 14.81 14.79
CA ASP A 17 7.31 14.94 13.94
C ASP A 17 7.55 13.66 13.12
N VAL A 18 7.25 12.51 13.69
CA VAL A 18 7.35 11.20 13.00
C VAL A 18 6.30 11.09 11.90
N VAL A 19 5.06 11.47 12.21
CA VAL A 19 3.93 11.38 11.26
C VAL A 19 4.06 12.41 10.13
N ALA A 20 4.54 13.61 10.44
CA ALA A 20 4.73 14.67 9.45
C ALA A 20 5.90 14.41 8.48
N GLY A 21 6.81 13.48 8.82
CA GLY A 21 7.96 13.16 7.97
C GLY A 21 8.98 14.29 7.79
N ILE A 22 9.01 15.25 8.72
CA ILE A 22 9.87 16.45 8.64
C ILE A 22 11.33 16.09 8.92
N ARG A 23 11.58 15.03 9.67
CA ARG A 23 12.91 14.56 10.05
C ARG A 23 13.10 13.11 9.63
N ASN A 24 14.35 12.75 9.31
CA ASN A 24 14.68 11.35 9.03
C ASN A 24 14.59 10.53 10.31
N THR A 25 13.88 9.42 10.24
CA THR A 25 13.77 8.45 11.34
C THR A 25 14.93 7.46 11.30
N GLU A 26 15.27 6.90 12.44
CA GLU A 26 16.29 5.85 12.60
C GLU A 26 15.60 4.48 12.75
N PRO A 27 16.22 3.39 12.27
CA PRO A 27 15.70 2.05 12.49
C PRO A 27 15.56 1.74 13.99
N ILE A 28 14.48 1.08 14.38
CA ILE A 28 14.27 0.66 15.79
C ILE A 28 15.39 -0.27 16.28
N ALA A 29 15.97 -1.07 15.39
CA ALA A 29 17.09 -1.93 15.73
C ALA A 29 18.28 -1.17 16.36
N ASP A 30 18.46 0.09 15.97
CA ASP A 30 19.55 0.94 16.45
C ASP A 30 19.36 1.37 17.91
N LEU A 31 18.12 1.29 18.46
CA LEU A 31 17.88 1.58 19.88
C LEU A 31 18.68 0.69 20.81
N LYS A 32 18.93 -0.57 20.44
CA LYS A 32 19.74 -1.53 21.25
C LYS A 32 21.22 -1.15 21.30
N THR A 33 21.69 -0.34 20.40
CA THR A 33 23.09 0.10 20.29
C THR A 33 23.26 1.58 20.65
N THR A 34 22.16 2.29 20.87
CA THR A 34 22.18 3.71 21.21
C THR A 34 22.43 3.88 22.71
N PRO A 35 23.51 4.61 23.13
CA PRO A 35 23.86 4.79 24.53
C PRO A 35 22.70 5.33 25.37
N GLY A 36 22.30 4.58 26.40
CA GLY A 36 21.23 4.92 27.33
C GLY A 36 19.84 4.48 26.89
N LEU A 37 19.69 3.83 25.73
CA LEU A 37 18.42 3.30 25.23
C LEU A 37 18.40 1.76 25.07
N GLU A 38 19.49 1.09 25.36
CA GLU A 38 19.68 -0.35 25.15
C GLU A 38 18.60 -1.18 25.87
N SER A 39 18.35 -0.87 27.15
CA SER A 39 17.34 -1.56 27.96
C SER A 39 15.91 -1.34 27.41
N ALA A 40 15.62 -0.13 26.94
CA ALA A 40 14.32 0.17 26.34
C ALA A 40 14.14 -0.54 24.98
N GLY A 41 15.21 -0.67 24.21
CA GLY A 41 15.22 -1.43 22.96
C GLY A 41 14.96 -2.92 23.17
N GLU A 42 15.56 -3.53 24.19
CA GLU A 42 15.29 -4.92 24.57
C GLU A 42 13.87 -5.13 25.12
N GLU A 43 13.37 -4.17 25.89
CA GLU A 43 12.00 -4.22 26.40
C GLU A 43 10.99 -4.11 25.25
N LEU A 44 11.22 -3.21 24.28
CA LEU A 44 10.38 -3.04 23.13
C LEU A 44 10.27 -4.31 22.29
N GLU A 45 11.38 -5.03 22.08
CA GLU A 45 11.37 -6.31 21.37
C GLU A 45 10.53 -7.36 22.09
N ARG A 46 10.64 -7.44 23.42
CA ARG A 46 9.79 -8.34 24.22
C ARG A 46 8.31 -7.98 24.11
N VAL A 47 7.99 -6.68 24.07
CA VAL A 47 6.63 -6.20 23.87
C VAL A 47 6.09 -6.60 22.49
N PHE A 48 6.89 -6.46 21.43
CA PHE A 48 6.50 -6.90 20.10
C PHE A 48 6.10 -8.37 20.06
N LEU A 49 6.96 -9.24 20.60
CA LEU A 49 6.69 -10.69 20.65
C LEU A 49 5.43 -11.00 21.48
N THR A 50 5.26 -10.33 22.62
CA THR A 50 4.09 -10.52 23.48
C THR A 50 2.80 -10.12 22.81
N LEU A 51 2.78 -8.97 22.12
CA LEU A 51 1.59 -8.46 21.43
C LEU A 51 1.23 -9.33 20.21
N GLU A 52 2.23 -9.75 19.46
CA GLU A 52 2.03 -10.59 18.29
C GLU A 52 1.48 -11.98 18.67
N ASP A 53 2.02 -12.59 19.73
CA ASP A 53 1.53 -13.86 20.27
C ASP A 53 0.10 -13.71 20.84
N HIS A 54 -0.17 -12.63 21.58
CA HIS A 54 -1.48 -12.38 22.18
C HIS A 54 -2.57 -12.12 21.14
N TYR A 55 -2.33 -11.21 20.21
CA TYR A 55 -3.32 -10.86 19.19
C TYR A 55 -3.31 -11.83 17.99
N ARG A 56 -2.29 -12.64 17.87
CA ARG A 56 -2.07 -13.55 16.75
C ARG A 56 -2.25 -12.82 15.41
N ASP A 57 -1.74 -11.58 15.36
CA ASP A 57 -1.80 -10.70 14.17
C ASP A 57 -0.69 -9.65 14.21
N MET A 58 -0.44 -9.02 13.06
CA MET A 58 0.45 -7.87 12.97
C MET A 58 -0.14 -6.66 13.68
N CYS A 59 0.58 -6.13 14.63
CA CYS A 59 0.19 -4.96 15.40
C CYS A 59 0.91 -3.69 14.92
N ASP A 60 0.19 -2.59 14.90
CA ASP A 60 0.71 -1.24 14.78
C ASP A 60 0.80 -0.65 16.20
N ILE A 61 1.99 -0.20 16.58
CA ILE A 61 2.33 0.14 17.95
C ILE A 61 2.90 1.55 18.00
N GLU A 62 2.41 2.35 18.92
CA GLU A 62 2.96 3.65 19.26
C GLU A 62 3.59 3.60 20.66
N PHE A 63 4.81 4.13 20.77
CA PHE A 63 5.55 4.16 22.02
C PHE A 63 6.35 5.45 22.20
N THR A 64 6.77 5.72 23.41
CA THR A 64 7.77 6.75 23.70
C THR A 64 8.80 6.23 24.70
N ILE A 65 9.99 6.81 24.67
CA ILE A 65 11.05 6.53 25.66
C ILE A 65 11.38 7.85 26.35
N GLU A 66 11.19 7.90 27.64
CA GLU A 66 11.51 9.05 28.47
C GLU A 66 12.43 8.63 29.62
N GLN A 67 13.57 9.29 29.75
CA GLN A 67 14.59 9.01 30.76
C GLN A 67 15.04 7.53 30.78
N GLY A 68 15.19 6.93 29.58
CA GLY A 68 15.57 5.53 29.40
C GLY A 68 14.46 4.50 29.69
N LYS A 69 13.25 4.95 30.03
CA LYS A 69 12.10 4.07 30.29
C LYS A 69 11.16 4.06 29.11
N LEU A 70 10.76 2.84 28.69
CA LEU A 70 9.77 2.61 27.63
C LEU A 70 8.35 2.85 28.16
N TRP A 71 7.53 3.52 27.35
CA TRP A 71 6.11 3.71 27.59
C TRP A 71 5.34 3.32 26.33
N MET A 72 4.46 2.34 26.46
CA MET A 72 3.52 1.99 25.39
C MET A 72 2.35 2.95 25.41
N LEU A 73 2.06 3.56 24.28
CA LEU A 73 1.00 4.55 24.14
C LEU A 73 -0.26 3.96 23.49
N GLN A 74 -0.08 3.20 22.42
CA GLN A 74 -1.18 2.61 21.68
C GLN A 74 -0.76 1.32 20.98
N THR A 75 -1.71 0.39 20.89
CA THR A 75 -1.61 -0.82 20.06
C THR A 75 -2.91 -0.99 19.28
N ARG A 76 -2.80 -1.29 17.99
CA ARG A 76 -3.95 -1.56 17.12
C ARG A 76 -3.57 -2.62 16.09
N VAL A 77 -4.57 -3.22 15.43
CA VAL A 77 -4.32 -4.09 14.29
C VAL A 77 -3.72 -3.25 13.15
N GLY A 78 -2.59 -3.70 12.62
CA GLY A 78 -1.86 -2.99 11.59
C GLY A 78 -2.66 -2.90 10.28
N LYS A 79 -2.81 -1.67 9.77
CA LYS A 79 -3.36 -1.45 8.42
C LYS A 79 -2.38 -1.97 7.39
N ARG A 80 -2.90 -2.67 6.39
CA ARG A 80 -2.07 -3.36 5.39
C ARG A 80 -2.68 -3.31 3.99
N THR A 81 -1.82 -3.30 2.97
CA THR A 81 -2.24 -3.48 1.58
C THR A 81 -2.69 -4.92 1.33
N ALA A 82 -3.40 -5.16 0.23
CA ALA A 82 -3.84 -6.51 -0.16
C ALA A 82 -2.65 -7.50 -0.26
N THR A 83 -1.55 -7.09 -0.89
CA THR A 83 -0.33 -7.90 -1.00
C THR A 83 0.27 -8.21 0.37
N ALA A 84 0.31 -7.22 1.27
CA ALA A 84 0.81 -7.40 2.62
C ALA A 84 -0.09 -8.33 3.44
N ALA A 85 -1.42 -8.19 3.32
CA ALA A 85 -2.38 -9.05 4.02
C ALA A 85 -2.19 -10.53 3.66
N LEU A 86 -2.09 -10.82 2.35
CA LEU A 86 -1.86 -12.18 1.87
C LEU A 86 -0.53 -12.75 2.37
N ARG A 87 0.54 -11.98 2.27
CA ARG A 87 1.87 -12.41 2.70
C ARG A 87 1.94 -12.65 4.20
N ILE A 88 1.40 -11.75 5.03
CA ILE A 88 1.35 -11.89 6.48
C ILE A 88 0.57 -13.15 6.86
N ALA A 89 -0.57 -13.40 6.22
CA ALA A 89 -1.36 -14.60 6.49
C ALA A 89 -0.58 -15.89 6.18
N ILE A 90 0.19 -15.93 5.09
CA ILE A 90 1.04 -17.07 4.73
C ILE A 90 2.17 -17.25 5.75
N GLU A 91 2.92 -16.19 6.07
CA GLU A 91 4.04 -16.23 7.02
C GLU A 91 3.56 -16.66 8.42
N MET A 92 2.40 -16.20 8.87
CA MET A 92 1.83 -16.61 10.15
C MET A 92 1.42 -18.09 10.20
N VAL A 93 1.01 -18.68 9.07
CA VAL A 93 0.77 -20.14 8.97
C VAL A 93 2.10 -20.91 9.01
N GLU A 94 3.12 -20.42 8.30
CA GLU A 94 4.46 -21.03 8.28
C GLU A 94 5.14 -21.01 9.65
N GLU A 95 4.79 -20.03 10.49
CA GLU A 95 5.28 -19.87 11.87
C GLU A 95 4.37 -20.53 12.91
N ASP A 96 3.37 -21.32 12.50
CA ASP A 96 2.39 -22.00 13.37
C ASP A 96 1.60 -21.06 14.31
N LEU A 97 1.49 -19.78 13.97
CA LEU A 97 0.71 -18.80 14.74
C LEU A 97 -0.79 -18.90 14.48
N ILE A 98 -1.18 -19.26 13.25
CA ILE A 98 -2.58 -19.44 12.84
C ILE A 98 -2.72 -20.68 11.97
N THR A 99 -3.94 -21.23 11.86
CA THR A 99 -4.23 -22.33 10.93
C THR A 99 -4.43 -21.81 9.49
N ARG A 100 -4.40 -22.72 8.51
CA ARG A 100 -4.69 -22.38 7.10
C ARG A 100 -6.11 -21.86 6.92
N GLU A 101 -7.07 -22.46 7.61
CA GLU A 101 -8.48 -22.06 7.60
C GLU A 101 -8.65 -20.66 8.16
N GLU A 102 -7.94 -20.35 9.24
CA GLU A 102 -7.93 -19.02 9.86
C GLU A 102 -7.28 -17.99 8.93
N ALA A 103 -6.17 -18.32 8.27
CA ALA A 103 -5.52 -17.47 7.29
C ALA A 103 -6.46 -17.11 6.13
N VAL A 104 -7.16 -18.10 5.57
CA VAL A 104 -8.16 -17.88 4.50
C VAL A 104 -9.30 -16.99 4.99
N SER A 105 -9.80 -17.18 6.22
CA SER A 105 -10.90 -16.39 6.76
C SER A 105 -10.54 -14.91 6.99
N ARG A 106 -9.24 -14.59 7.13
CA ARG A 106 -8.73 -13.22 7.34
C ARG A 106 -8.56 -12.41 6.07
N ILE A 107 -8.58 -13.07 4.90
CA ILE A 107 -8.40 -12.39 3.61
C ILE A 107 -9.75 -11.92 3.08
N ASP A 108 -9.86 -10.60 2.90
CA ASP A 108 -11.03 -10.00 2.26
C ASP A 108 -11.01 -10.33 0.75
N PRO A 109 -12.07 -10.97 0.19
CA PRO A 109 -12.16 -11.25 -1.23
C PRO A 109 -11.97 -10.02 -2.13
N VAL A 110 -12.42 -8.84 -1.69
CA VAL A 110 -12.22 -7.58 -2.43
C VAL A 110 -10.73 -7.23 -2.55
N GLN A 111 -9.93 -7.57 -1.55
CA GLN A 111 -8.49 -7.37 -1.61
C GLN A 111 -7.81 -8.31 -2.61
N LEU A 112 -8.32 -9.55 -2.75
CA LEU A 112 -7.81 -10.49 -3.74
C LEU A 112 -8.08 -10.02 -5.16
N ASP A 113 -9.26 -9.46 -5.41
CA ASP A 113 -9.60 -8.92 -6.73
C ASP A 113 -8.60 -7.84 -7.16
N GLN A 114 -8.17 -6.98 -6.24
CA GLN A 114 -7.12 -5.98 -6.53
C GLN A 114 -5.78 -6.58 -6.97
N LEU A 115 -5.45 -7.79 -6.51
CA LEU A 115 -4.21 -8.48 -6.87
C LEU A 115 -4.28 -9.18 -8.24
N LEU A 116 -5.48 -9.41 -8.76
CA LEU A 116 -5.69 -10.04 -10.06
C LEU A 116 -5.53 -9.03 -11.22
N HIS A 117 -5.56 -7.74 -10.95
CA HIS A 117 -5.33 -6.73 -11.96
C HIS A 117 -3.86 -6.65 -12.38
N PRO A 118 -3.56 -6.38 -13.66
CA PRO A 118 -2.21 -6.12 -14.14
C PRO A 118 -1.52 -5.03 -13.33
N GLN A 119 -0.25 -5.20 -13.02
CA GLN A 119 0.55 -4.23 -12.30
C GLN A 119 1.87 -3.98 -13.01
N PHE A 120 2.45 -2.79 -12.81
CA PHE A 120 3.80 -2.52 -13.29
C PHE A 120 4.82 -3.31 -12.48
N ASP A 121 5.87 -3.76 -13.15
CA ASP A 121 7.00 -4.44 -12.50
C ASP A 121 7.74 -3.45 -11.57
N SER A 122 7.60 -3.67 -10.27
CA SER A 122 8.20 -2.81 -9.24
C SER A 122 9.74 -2.83 -9.22
N SER A 123 10.36 -3.81 -9.87
CA SER A 123 11.83 -3.89 -10.00
C SER A 123 12.37 -2.90 -11.02
N LYS A 124 11.54 -2.38 -11.91
CA LYS A 124 11.91 -1.42 -12.95
C LYS A 124 11.62 0.01 -12.50
N LYS A 125 12.51 0.91 -12.87
CA LYS A 125 12.28 2.34 -12.70
C LYS A 125 11.56 2.88 -13.96
N TYR A 126 10.43 3.51 -13.73
CA TYR A 126 9.67 4.22 -14.76
C TYR A 126 9.80 5.72 -14.52
N GLU A 127 10.02 6.47 -15.60
CA GLU A 127 9.96 7.92 -15.53
C GLU A 127 8.50 8.36 -15.66
N ALA A 128 7.97 9.00 -14.61
CA ALA A 128 6.60 9.49 -14.61
C ALA A 128 6.54 10.81 -15.37
N LEU A 129 5.76 10.86 -16.44
CA LEU A 129 5.48 12.10 -17.18
C LEU A 129 4.52 13.00 -16.40
N ALA A 130 3.57 12.42 -15.70
CA ALA A 130 2.62 13.13 -14.86
C ALA A 130 2.09 12.20 -13.74
N CYS A 131 1.53 12.79 -12.69
CA CYS A 131 0.82 12.09 -11.64
C CYS A 131 -0.64 12.51 -11.64
N GLY A 132 -1.55 11.53 -11.55
CA GLY A 132 -2.99 11.75 -11.50
C GLY A 132 -3.64 11.01 -10.34
N LEU A 133 -4.92 11.26 -10.16
CA LEU A 133 -5.75 10.56 -9.19
C LEU A 133 -6.16 9.20 -9.79
N ASN A 134 -5.75 8.10 -9.19
CA ASN A 134 -6.19 6.78 -9.62
C ASN A 134 -7.65 6.52 -9.20
N ALA A 135 -8.47 6.13 -10.15
CA ALA A 135 -9.88 5.80 -9.93
C ALA A 135 -10.13 4.29 -9.90
N SER A 136 -9.36 3.54 -10.68
CA SER A 136 -9.47 2.08 -10.82
C SER A 136 -8.15 1.41 -10.45
N PRO A 137 -8.18 0.19 -9.87
CA PRO A 137 -6.97 -0.59 -9.64
C PRO A 137 -6.38 -1.08 -10.98
N GLY A 138 -5.08 -1.43 -10.95
CA GLY A 138 -4.39 -2.00 -12.09
C GLY A 138 -3.54 -1.01 -12.88
N ALA A 139 -2.94 -1.54 -13.95
CA ALA A 139 -2.10 -0.79 -14.87
C ALA A 139 -2.53 -1.10 -16.30
N ALA A 140 -2.58 -0.08 -17.14
CA ALA A 140 -2.87 -0.22 -18.56
C ALA A 140 -1.67 0.23 -19.39
N VAL A 141 -1.44 -0.45 -20.50
CA VAL A 141 -0.40 -0.11 -21.49
C VAL A 141 -1.01 -0.14 -22.87
N GLY A 142 -0.78 0.89 -23.65
CA GLY A 142 -1.31 0.99 -25.01
C GLY A 142 -0.89 2.26 -25.75
N GLU A 143 -1.27 2.35 -27.00
CA GLU A 143 -1.11 3.55 -27.82
C GLU A 143 -2.07 4.64 -27.33
N VAL A 144 -1.61 5.88 -27.30
CA VAL A 144 -2.46 7.01 -26.90
C VAL A 144 -3.36 7.42 -28.08
N VAL A 145 -4.66 7.49 -27.80
CA VAL A 145 -5.68 8.00 -28.73
C VAL A 145 -6.50 9.10 -28.07
N PHE A 146 -6.97 10.06 -28.84
CA PHE A 146 -7.64 11.25 -28.33
C PHE A 146 -9.14 11.33 -28.68
N SER A 147 -9.63 10.36 -29.45
CA SER A 147 -11.06 10.29 -29.76
C SER A 147 -11.62 8.90 -29.51
N SER A 148 -12.92 8.85 -29.22
CA SER A 148 -13.65 7.60 -29.02
C SER A 148 -13.63 6.73 -30.30
N ASP A 149 -13.75 7.35 -31.48
CA ASP A 149 -13.76 6.64 -32.75
C ASP A 149 -12.39 6.03 -33.06
N ASP A 150 -11.29 6.74 -32.81
CA ASP A 150 -9.93 6.21 -32.94
C ASP A 150 -9.69 5.04 -31.97
N ALA A 151 -10.18 5.12 -30.72
CA ALA A 151 -10.07 4.03 -29.77
C ALA A 151 -10.75 2.76 -30.29
N VAL A 152 -11.95 2.88 -30.83
CA VAL A 152 -12.69 1.75 -31.43
C VAL A 152 -11.97 1.20 -32.65
N ALA A 153 -11.54 2.05 -33.57
CA ALA A 153 -10.89 1.64 -34.79
C ALA A 153 -9.56 0.90 -34.52
N ARG A 154 -8.69 1.47 -33.67
CA ARG A 154 -7.40 0.86 -33.31
C ARG A 154 -7.57 -0.43 -32.54
N SER A 155 -8.52 -0.47 -31.60
CA SER A 155 -8.83 -1.69 -30.84
C SER A 155 -9.34 -2.81 -31.78
N ALA A 156 -10.15 -2.49 -32.77
CA ALA A 156 -10.61 -3.44 -33.79
C ALA A 156 -9.47 -4.01 -34.65
N GLU A 157 -8.39 -3.26 -34.83
CA GLU A 157 -7.15 -3.70 -35.49
C GLU A 157 -6.27 -4.57 -34.56
N GLY A 158 -6.65 -4.77 -33.31
CA GLY A 158 -5.90 -5.56 -32.32
C GLY A 158 -4.86 -4.76 -31.52
N HIS A 159 -4.86 -3.45 -31.63
CA HIS A 159 -4.00 -2.59 -30.82
C HIS A 159 -4.59 -2.36 -29.43
N LYS A 160 -3.73 -2.36 -28.41
CA LYS A 160 -4.07 -1.88 -27.08
C LYS A 160 -4.00 -0.36 -27.08
N VAL A 161 -5.05 0.29 -26.60
CA VAL A 161 -5.15 1.75 -26.63
C VAL A 161 -5.46 2.34 -25.26
N ILE A 162 -4.96 3.54 -25.02
CA ILE A 162 -5.30 4.39 -23.88
C ILE A 162 -6.03 5.61 -24.41
N LEU A 163 -7.29 5.76 -24.01
CA LEU A 163 -8.10 6.91 -24.39
C LEU A 163 -7.76 8.10 -23.50
N VAL A 164 -7.24 9.17 -24.10
CA VAL A 164 -6.90 10.42 -23.40
C VAL A 164 -7.90 11.50 -23.77
N ARG A 165 -8.58 12.06 -22.79
CA ARG A 165 -9.60 13.09 -22.97
C ARG A 165 -9.39 14.24 -21.99
N TRP A 166 -9.95 15.41 -22.31
CA TRP A 166 -10.07 16.46 -21.30
C TRP A 166 -10.98 16.01 -20.14
N GLU A 167 -12.16 15.57 -20.50
CA GLU A 167 -13.15 14.88 -19.68
C GLU A 167 -13.91 13.89 -20.55
N THR A 168 -14.55 12.91 -19.96
CA THR A 168 -15.41 11.96 -20.69
C THR A 168 -16.87 12.37 -20.58
N ASN A 169 -17.63 12.10 -21.65
CA ASN A 169 -19.06 12.26 -21.70
C ASN A 169 -19.73 10.96 -22.18
N PRO A 170 -21.07 10.85 -22.17
CA PRO A 170 -21.77 9.63 -22.58
C PRO A 170 -21.45 9.17 -24.02
N ASP A 171 -21.12 10.07 -24.91
CA ASP A 171 -20.79 9.74 -26.32
C ASP A 171 -19.44 9.05 -26.43
N ASP A 172 -18.56 9.18 -25.43
CA ASP A 172 -17.25 8.52 -25.37
C ASP A 172 -17.34 7.03 -24.97
N LEU A 173 -18.52 6.54 -24.55
CA LEU A 173 -18.69 5.20 -23.98
C LEU A 173 -18.11 4.09 -24.86
N LYS A 174 -18.26 4.16 -26.17
CA LYS A 174 -17.74 3.15 -27.10
C LYS A 174 -16.22 3.07 -27.06
N GLY A 175 -15.56 4.22 -27.06
CA GLY A 175 -14.11 4.32 -26.96
C GLY A 175 -13.59 3.94 -25.58
N MET A 176 -14.34 4.26 -24.53
CA MET A 176 -14.02 3.87 -23.17
C MET A 176 -14.03 2.34 -22.98
N VAL A 177 -15.03 1.65 -23.56
CA VAL A 177 -15.13 0.18 -23.53
C VAL A 177 -14.03 -0.48 -24.38
N ALA A 178 -13.63 0.13 -25.48
CA ALA A 178 -12.60 -0.39 -26.37
C ALA A 178 -11.17 -0.18 -25.84
N ALA A 179 -10.97 0.75 -24.90
CA ALA A 179 -9.65 1.11 -24.38
C ALA A 179 -9.24 0.22 -23.21
N GLU A 180 -7.94 -0.10 -23.11
CA GLU A 180 -7.33 -0.76 -21.93
C GLU A 180 -7.31 0.17 -20.69
N GLY A 181 -7.29 1.49 -20.92
CA GLY A 181 -7.29 2.49 -19.88
C GLY A 181 -7.75 3.84 -20.37
N ILE A 182 -8.19 4.66 -19.42
CA ILE A 182 -8.70 6.01 -19.69
C ILE A 182 -7.90 6.99 -18.83
N LEU A 183 -7.42 8.06 -19.45
CA LEU A 183 -6.76 9.16 -18.78
C LEU A 183 -7.50 10.47 -19.08
N THR A 184 -7.90 11.19 -18.04
CA THR A 184 -8.52 12.51 -18.20
C THR A 184 -7.71 13.57 -17.47
N SER A 185 -7.70 14.78 -18.02
CA SER A 185 -7.07 15.93 -17.35
C SER A 185 -8.00 16.59 -16.32
N HIS A 186 -9.30 16.30 -16.38
CA HIS A 186 -10.31 16.85 -15.50
C HIS A 186 -11.28 15.76 -15.01
N GLY A 187 -11.64 15.82 -13.72
CA GLY A 187 -12.57 14.88 -13.08
C GLY A 187 -12.03 14.31 -11.76
N GLY A 188 -12.92 13.75 -10.97
CA GLY A 188 -12.63 13.08 -9.70
C GLY A 188 -12.98 11.59 -9.74
N LYS A 189 -12.87 10.92 -8.60
CA LYS A 189 -13.21 9.47 -8.46
C LYS A 189 -14.69 9.14 -8.71
N THR A 190 -15.54 10.13 -8.79
CA THR A 190 -16.99 10.01 -9.12
C THR A 190 -17.31 10.53 -10.52
N SER A 191 -16.28 10.83 -11.32
CA SER A 191 -16.47 11.24 -12.72
C SER A 191 -16.94 10.08 -13.59
N HIS A 192 -17.54 10.39 -14.74
CA HIS A 192 -18.00 9.39 -15.70
C HIS A 192 -16.88 8.43 -16.17
N ALA A 193 -15.63 8.91 -16.24
CA ALA A 193 -14.49 8.07 -16.58
C ALA A 193 -14.06 7.12 -15.45
N ALA A 194 -14.47 7.39 -14.21
CA ALA A 194 -14.06 6.64 -13.03
C ALA A 194 -15.05 5.52 -12.66
N VAL A 195 -16.30 5.66 -13.04
CA VAL A 195 -17.42 4.74 -12.78
C VAL A 195 -17.62 3.80 -13.97
#